data_777db4ee536dab5fc5ba079897dc331b
#
_entry.id   777db4ee536dab5fc5ba079897dc331b
#
_cell.length_a   1.000
_cell.length_b   1.000
_cell.length_c   1.000
_cell.angle_alpha   90.00
_cell.angle_beta   90.00
_cell.angle_gamma   90.00
#
_symmetry.space_group_name_H-M   'P 1'
#
loop_
_entity.id
_entity.type
_entity.pdbx_description
1 polymer ?
#
loop_
_entity_poly.entity_id
_entity_poly.type
_entity_poly.pdbx_seq_one_letter_code
_entity_poly.pdbx_strand_id
1 'polypeptide(L)'
;MTKEDAKEITDKFENCFLFEEEGQLLDTFLTLIDDADILSGWNSEGYDIPYLVNRVKRVLSADDTRRFCLWGQKPKSRTFERFGAETLTFDTIGRVHMDYMQLYRKYTYHEMHSYSLDAIGEYELDERKVQYEGTLDQLYNNDLSLIHI
;
A
#
# COMPACT_ATOMS: atom_id res chain seq x y z
N MET A 1 3.36 15.93 -14.35
CA MET A 1 2.50 16.69 -13.41
C MET A 1 3.26 17.93 -13.00
N THR A 2 2.71 19.10 -13.26
CA THR A 2 3.28 20.35 -12.74
C THR A 2 2.92 20.50 -11.26
N LYS A 3 3.65 21.35 -10.52
CA LYS A 3 3.29 21.67 -9.13
C LYS A 3 1.89 22.30 -9.02
N GLU A 4 1.46 23.00 -10.07
CA GLU A 4 0.15 23.65 -10.15
C GLU A 4 -0.97 22.60 -10.29
N ASP A 5 -0.79 21.58 -11.14
CA ASP A 5 -1.77 20.48 -11.29
C ASP A 5 -1.94 19.69 -9.99
N ALA A 6 -0.83 19.40 -9.30
CA ALA A 6 -0.86 18.68 -8.03
C ALA A 6 -1.59 19.48 -6.94
N LYS A 7 -1.35 20.80 -6.90
CA LYS A 7 -2.02 21.70 -5.97
C LYS A 7 -3.53 21.79 -6.25
N GLU A 8 -3.92 21.86 -7.51
CA GLU A 8 -5.34 21.88 -7.91
C GLU A 8 -6.07 20.61 -7.44
N ILE A 9 -5.41 19.43 -7.51
CA ILE A 9 -5.97 18.17 -7.03
C ILE A 9 -6.12 18.19 -5.51
N THR A 10 -5.08 18.58 -4.77
CA THR A 10 -5.14 18.61 -3.31
C THR A 10 -6.14 19.66 -2.78
N ASP A 11 -6.34 20.76 -3.49
CA ASP A 11 -7.33 21.77 -3.12
C ASP A 11 -8.78 21.29 -3.31
N LYS A 12 -9.01 20.26 -4.14
CA LYS A 12 -10.33 19.64 -4.36
C LYS A 12 -10.71 18.60 -3.31
N PHE A 13 -9.73 17.99 -2.63
CA PHE A 13 -9.96 16.87 -1.72
C PHE A 13 -9.38 17.18 -0.33
N GLU A 14 -10.24 17.29 0.68
CA GLU A 14 -9.84 17.64 2.06
C GLU A 14 -8.82 16.67 2.69
N ASN A 15 -8.78 15.43 2.20
CA ASN A 15 -7.91 14.37 2.73
C ASN A 15 -6.69 14.08 1.85
N CYS A 16 -6.38 14.96 0.90
CA CYS A 16 -5.20 14.83 0.04
C CYS A 16 -4.10 15.79 0.50
N PHE A 17 -2.88 15.26 0.65
CA PHE A 17 -1.72 16.05 1.05
C PHE A 17 -0.66 15.98 -0.04
N LEU A 18 -0.13 17.13 -0.43
CA LEU A 18 0.97 17.23 -1.39
C LEU A 18 2.30 17.32 -0.66
N PHE A 19 3.23 16.46 -1.04
CA PHE A 19 4.61 16.50 -0.56
C PHE A 19 5.56 16.72 -1.73
N GLU A 20 6.51 17.62 -1.58
CA GLU A 20 7.58 17.82 -2.56
C GLU A 20 8.72 16.80 -2.39
N GLU A 21 8.94 16.36 -1.15
CA GLU A 21 10.01 15.44 -0.78
C GLU A 21 9.44 14.12 -0.24
N GLU A 22 9.93 13.01 -0.78
CA GLU A 22 9.50 11.67 -0.35
C GLU A 22 9.72 11.43 1.15
N GLY A 23 10.79 12.00 1.71
CA GLY A 23 11.06 11.90 3.15
C GLY A 23 9.93 12.48 4.00
N GLN A 24 9.37 13.62 3.60
CA GLN A 24 8.24 14.24 4.29
C GLN A 24 6.98 13.38 4.18
N LEU A 25 6.72 12.80 3.00
CA LEU A 25 5.59 11.89 2.80
C LEU A 25 5.69 10.68 3.72
N LEU A 26 6.86 10.02 3.74
CA LEU A 26 7.07 8.83 4.58
C LEU A 26 7.01 9.16 6.08
N ASP A 27 7.56 10.29 6.51
CA ASP A 27 7.49 10.75 7.90
C ASP A 27 6.05 11.04 8.33
N THR A 28 5.28 11.71 7.48
CA THR A 28 3.85 11.96 7.72
C THR A 28 3.05 10.68 7.75
N PHE A 29 3.31 9.75 6.82
CA PHE A 29 2.68 8.43 6.82
C PHE A 29 2.94 7.68 8.14
N LEU A 30 4.19 7.64 8.61
CA LEU A 30 4.53 7.02 9.88
C LEU A 30 3.85 7.70 11.08
N THR A 31 3.65 9.01 11.01
CA THR A 31 2.90 9.75 12.04
C THR A 31 1.42 9.41 12.01
N LEU A 32 0.83 9.27 10.82
CA LEU A 32 -0.58 8.90 10.67
C LEU A 32 -0.91 7.50 11.19
N ILE A 33 0.03 6.58 11.10
CA ILE A 33 -0.17 5.21 11.62
C ILE A 33 0.25 5.04 13.08
N ASP A 34 0.72 6.08 13.76
CA ASP A 34 1.32 5.96 15.10
C ASP A 34 0.35 5.40 16.14
N ASP A 35 -0.91 5.78 16.08
CA ASP A 35 -1.99 5.32 16.96
C ASP A 35 -2.78 4.11 16.42
N ALA A 36 -2.40 3.59 15.25
CA ALA A 36 -3.10 2.45 14.65
C ALA A 36 -2.71 1.13 15.31
N ASP A 37 -3.67 0.38 15.80
CA ASP A 37 -3.49 -0.98 16.31
C ASP A 37 -3.46 -2.02 15.19
N ILE A 38 -4.19 -1.75 14.09
CA ILE A 38 -4.36 -2.67 12.96
C ILE A 38 -3.91 -1.96 11.69
N LEU A 39 -3.05 -2.62 10.92
CA LEU A 39 -2.72 -2.25 9.56
C LEU A 39 -3.37 -3.24 8.59
N SER A 40 -4.06 -2.75 7.58
CA SER A 40 -4.74 -3.60 6.61
C SER A 40 -4.50 -3.10 5.19
N GLY A 41 -4.60 -4.02 4.24
CA GLY A 41 -4.53 -3.73 2.83
C GLY A 41 -4.73 -4.99 2.00
N TRP A 42 -4.88 -4.83 0.69
CA TRP A 42 -5.02 -5.95 -0.23
C TRP A 42 -3.65 -6.40 -0.73
N ASN A 43 -3.24 -7.62 -0.43
CA ASN A 43 -1.89 -8.14 -0.73
C ASN A 43 -0.76 -7.36 -0.02
N SER A 44 -1.08 -6.67 1.05
CA SER A 44 -0.17 -5.76 1.74
C SER A 44 0.99 -6.48 2.42
N GLU A 45 0.81 -7.73 2.84
CA GLU A 45 1.87 -8.57 3.39
C GLU A 45 2.97 -8.87 2.36
N GLY A 46 2.58 -9.10 1.11
CA GLY A 46 3.53 -9.46 0.05
C GLY A 46 4.12 -8.27 -0.70
N TYR A 47 3.53 -7.07 -0.56
CA TYR A 47 3.95 -5.91 -1.36
C TYR A 47 4.14 -4.64 -0.52
N ASP A 48 3.07 -4.10 0.06
CA ASP A 48 3.11 -2.76 0.67
C ASP A 48 4.04 -2.70 1.88
N ILE A 49 3.93 -3.66 2.81
CA ILE A 49 4.75 -3.66 4.02
C ILE A 49 6.24 -3.82 3.71
N PRO A 50 6.69 -4.82 2.92
CA PRO A 50 8.10 -4.92 2.57
C PRO A 50 8.61 -3.70 1.77
N TYR A 51 7.79 -3.15 0.88
CA TYR A 51 8.17 -1.94 0.15
C TYR A 51 8.36 -0.75 1.10
N LEU A 52 7.38 -0.45 1.94
CA LEU A 52 7.40 0.70 2.86
C LEU A 52 8.52 0.59 3.88
N VAL A 53 8.71 -0.58 4.52
CA VAL A 53 9.81 -0.77 5.49
C VAL A 53 11.18 -0.55 4.83
N ASN A 54 11.40 -1.11 3.64
CA ASN A 54 12.64 -0.91 2.91
C ASN A 54 12.81 0.54 2.43
N ARG A 55 11.71 1.21 2.05
CA ARG A 55 11.73 2.59 1.58
C ARG A 55 12.05 3.56 2.73
N VAL A 56 11.39 3.39 3.87
CA VAL A 56 11.70 4.15 5.10
C VAL A 56 13.15 3.97 5.51
N LYS A 57 13.64 2.73 5.53
CA LYS A 57 15.04 2.44 5.84
C LYS A 57 16.02 3.17 4.92
N ARG A 58 15.67 3.34 3.65
CA ARG A 58 16.54 3.95 2.63
C ARG A 58 16.46 5.47 2.60
N VAL A 59 15.26 6.03 2.74
CA VAL A 59 14.98 7.47 2.57
C VAL A 59 15.12 8.23 3.88
N LEU A 60 14.62 7.69 4.99
CA LEU A 60 14.75 8.25 6.33
C LEU A 60 15.94 7.62 7.03
N SER A 61 15.72 6.59 7.82
CA SER A 61 16.79 5.83 8.46
C SER A 61 16.36 4.40 8.84
N ALA A 62 17.35 3.56 9.17
CA ALA A 62 17.07 2.22 9.71
C ALA A 62 16.38 2.27 11.09
N ASP A 63 16.52 3.36 11.82
CA ASP A 63 15.90 3.51 13.14
C ASP A 63 14.43 3.93 13.02
N ASP A 64 14.08 4.73 12.02
CA ASP A 64 12.70 5.13 11.72
C ASP A 64 11.79 3.95 11.39
N THR A 65 12.35 2.82 10.95
CA THR A 65 11.55 1.59 10.75
C THR A 65 10.87 1.09 12.03
N ARG A 66 11.34 1.49 13.21
CA ARG A 66 10.69 1.17 14.51
C ARG A 66 9.27 1.71 14.60
N ARG A 67 8.97 2.78 13.88
CA ARG A 67 7.64 3.41 13.86
C ARG A 67 6.56 2.54 13.23
N PHE A 68 6.93 1.49 12.49
CA PHE A 68 5.99 0.44 12.08
C PHE A 68 5.56 -0.48 13.22
N CYS A 69 6.27 -0.44 14.34
CA CYS A 69 6.04 -1.31 15.50
C CYS A 69 5.61 -0.47 16.71
N LEU A 70 4.99 -1.11 17.69
CA LEU A 70 4.78 -0.52 19.02
C LEU A 70 5.98 -0.79 19.93
N TRP A 71 6.01 -0.07 21.06
CA TRP A 71 7.00 -0.25 22.14
C TRP A 71 8.46 -0.12 21.69
N GLY A 72 8.74 0.66 20.65
CA GLY A 72 10.09 0.88 20.14
C GLY A 72 10.75 -0.37 19.53
N GLN A 73 9.97 -1.40 19.22
CA GLN A 73 10.49 -2.60 18.58
C GLN A 73 10.86 -2.35 17.12
N LYS A 74 11.70 -3.20 16.54
CA LYS A 74 12.01 -3.18 15.10
C LYS A 74 11.15 -4.19 14.35
N PRO A 75 10.75 -3.90 13.09
CA PRO A 75 10.14 -4.90 12.25
C PRO A 75 11.03 -6.12 12.10
N LYS A 76 10.46 -7.31 12.26
CA LYS A 76 11.19 -8.57 12.15
C LYS A 76 10.96 -9.16 10.76
N SER A 77 12.04 -9.36 10.01
CA SER A 77 11.96 -10.00 8.70
C SER A 77 11.50 -11.45 8.82
N ARG A 78 10.59 -11.83 7.94
CA ARG A 78 10.06 -13.20 7.80
C ARG A 78 9.93 -13.54 6.32
N THR A 79 10.26 -14.78 5.96
CA THR A 79 9.93 -15.32 4.64
C THR A 79 8.74 -16.25 4.73
N PHE A 80 7.91 -16.25 3.71
CA PHE A 80 6.82 -17.20 3.55
C PHE A 80 6.71 -17.61 2.09
N GLU A 81 6.23 -18.82 1.87
CA GLU A 81 6.02 -19.33 0.52
C GLU A 81 4.68 -18.86 -0.02
N ARG A 82 4.69 -18.32 -1.24
CA ARG A 82 3.50 -17.87 -1.92
C ARG A 82 3.59 -18.17 -3.41
N PHE A 83 2.60 -18.89 -3.93
CA PHE A 83 2.58 -19.32 -5.34
C PHE A 83 3.86 -20.04 -5.79
N GLY A 84 4.48 -20.81 -4.90
CA GLY A 84 5.73 -21.52 -5.17
C GLY A 84 7.00 -20.65 -5.15
N ALA A 85 6.90 -19.41 -4.68
CA ALA A 85 8.03 -18.50 -4.51
C ALA A 85 8.19 -18.03 -3.07
N GLU A 86 9.43 -17.93 -2.59
CA GLU A 86 9.71 -17.29 -1.30
C GLU A 86 9.49 -15.79 -1.40
N THR A 87 8.66 -15.27 -0.50
CA THR A 87 8.34 -13.85 -0.38
C THR A 87 8.83 -13.34 0.95
N LEU A 88 9.59 -12.24 0.92
CA LEU A 88 10.04 -11.53 2.12
C LEU A 88 8.95 -10.57 2.60
N THR A 89 8.67 -10.60 3.90
CA THR A 89 7.82 -9.63 4.57
C THR A 89 8.41 -9.22 5.91
N PHE A 90 7.71 -8.33 6.63
CA PHE A 90 8.10 -7.89 7.96
C PHE A 90 6.91 -7.96 8.91
N ASP A 91 7.15 -8.56 10.07
CA ASP A 91 6.19 -8.53 11.17
C ASP A 91 6.30 -7.18 11.90
N THR A 92 5.19 -6.47 11.99
CA THR A 92 5.06 -5.18 12.69
C THR A 92 4.72 -5.44 14.16
N ILE A 93 5.75 -5.60 14.99
CA ILE A 93 5.60 -6.03 16.38
C ILE A 93 4.70 -5.08 17.18
N GLY A 94 3.68 -5.64 17.84
CA GLY A 94 2.69 -4.91 18.63
C GLY A 94 1.48 -4.45 17.85
N ARG A 95 1.53 -4.41 16.53
CA ARG A 95 0.39 -4.11 15.65
C ARG A 95 -0.07 -5.37 14.95
N VAL A 96 -1.35 -5.48 14.73
CA VAL A 96 -1.92 -6.57 13.93
C VAL A 96 -1.88 -6.16 12.45
N HIS A 97 -1.17 -6.93 11.65
CA HIS A 97 -1.23 -6.78 10.20
C HIS A 97 -2.26 -7.77 9.62
N MET A 98 -3.31 -7.24 9.02
CA MET A 98 -4.40 -8.02 8.42
C MET A 98 -4.39 -7.84 6.90
N ASP A 99 -3.73 -8.75 6.19
CA ASP A 99 -3.82 -8.80 4.72
C ASP A 99 -5.23 -9.28 4.31
N TYR A 100 -6.04 -8.36 3.79
CA TYR A 100 -7.44 -8.63 3.46
C TYR A 100 -7.59 -9.66 2.35
N MET A 101 -6.63 -9.79 1.44
CA MET A 101 -6.63 -10.84 0.43
C MET A 101 -6.48 -12.23 1.08
N GLN A 102 -5.65 -12.37 2.13
CA GLN A 102 -5.52 -13.63 2.86
C GLN A 102 -6.79 -13.96 3.64
N LEU A 103 -7.43 -12.96 4.25
CA LEU A 103 -8.72 -13.13 4.91
C LEU A 103 -9.80 -13.56 3.92
N TYR A 104 -9.88 -12.90 2.78
CA TYR A 104 -10.83 -13.25 1.72
C TYR A 104 -10.65 -14.70 1.29
N ARG A 105 -9.43 -15.12 0.98
CA ARG A 105 -9.13 -16.51 0.59
C ARG A 105 -9.49 -17.53 1.66
N LYS A 106 -9.31 -17.18 2.93
CA LYS A 106 -9.55 -18.08 4.05
C LYS A 106 -11.05 -18.27 4.35
N TYR A 107 -11.83 -17.23 4.18
CA TYR A 107 -13.24 -17.19 4.62
C TYR A 107 -14.25 -17.26 3.48
N THR A 108 -13.82 -17.21 2.22
CA THR A 108 -14.68 -17.53 1.07
C THR A 108 -14.63 -19.02 0.77
N TYR A 109 -15.79 -19.61 0.50
CA TYR A 109 -15.95 -21.06 0.29
C TYR A 109 -15.81 -21.48 -1.18
N HIS A 110 -15.38 -20.59 -2.05
CA HIS A 110 -15.14 -20.85 -3.47
C HIS A 110 -13.72 -20.44 -3.86
N GLU A 111 -13.13 -21.22 -4.74
CA GLU A 111 -11.83 -20.88 -5.31
C GLU A 111 -11.99 -19.95 -6.50
N MET A 112 -11.19 -18.89 -6.52
CA MET A 112 -11.14 -17.91 -7.59
C MET A 112 -9.98 -18.20 -8.53
N HIS A 113 -10.16 -17.97 -9.82
CA HIS A 113 -9.06 -18.05 -10.80
C HIS A 113 -7.96 -17.02 -10.56
N SER A 114 -8.33 -15.88 -9.98
CA SER A 114 -7.42 -14.79 -9.59
C SER A 114 -7.91 -14.13 -8.33
N TYR A 115 -6.97 -13.74 -7.46
CA TYR A 115 -7.21 -12.95 -6.26
C TYR A 115 -6.68 -11.52 -6.41
N SER A 116 -6.52 -11.03 -7.64
CA SER A 116 -6.28 -9.60 -7.86
C SER A 116 -7.49 -8.79 -7.39
N LEU A 117 -7.25 -7.56 -6.91
CA LEU A 117 -8.35 -6.70 -6.47
C LEU A 117 -9.38 -6.46 -7.57
N ASP A 118 -8.91 -6.33 -8.81
CA ASP A 118 -9.75 -6.19 -9.99
C ASP A 118 -10.70 -7.39 -10.22
N ALA A 119 -10.15 -8.62 -10.14
CA ALA A 119 -10.94 -9.83 -10.32
C ALA A 119 -11.97 -10.03 -9.18
N ILE A 120 -11.60 -9.67 -7.96
CA ILE A 120 -12.52 -9.75 -6.83
C ILE A 120 -13.56 -8.62 -6.88
N GLY A 121 -13.17 -7.40 -7.27
CA GLY A 121 -14.09 -6.29 -7.47
C GLY A 121 -15.14 -6.61 -8.54
N GLU A 122 -14.73 -7.23 -9.66
CA GLU A 122 -15.67 -7.70 -10.68
C GLU A 122 -16.64 -8.76 -10.14
N TYR A 123 -16.11 -9.75 -9.41
CA TYR A 123 -16.91 -10.85 -8.90
C TYR A 123 -17.92 -10.42 -7.83
N GLU A 124 -17.49 -9.60 -6.86
CA GLU A 124 -18.30 -9.22 -5.70
C GLU A 124 -19.17 -7.98 -5.94
N LEU A 125 -18.69 -7.04 -6.76
CA LEU A 125 -19.31 -5.72 -6.93
C LEU A 125 -19.72 -5.42 -8.38
N ASP A 126 -19.39 -6.28 -9.33
CA ASP A 126 -19.53 -6.03 -10.77
C ASP A 126 -18.78 -4.76 -11.22
N GLU A 127 -17.69 -4.44 -10.53
CA GLU A 127 -16.83 -3.28 -10.81
C GLU A 127 -15.45 -3.72 -11.25
N ARG A 128 -14.92 -3.04 -12.26
CA ARG A 128 -13.56 -3.26 -12.78
C ARG A 128 -12.74 -1.99 -12.73
N LYS A 129 -11.43 -2.15 -12.78
CA LYS A 129 -10.52 -1.02 -13.03
C LYS A 129 -10.91 -0.31 -14.31
N VAL A 130 -10.83 1.02 -14.27
CA VAL A 130 -10.97 1.84 -15.48
C VAL A 130 -9.89 1.44 -16.47
N GLN A 131 -10.33 1.03 -17.68
CA GLN A 131 -9.39 0.67 -18.73
C GLN A 131 -8.84 1.93 -19.37
N TYR A 132 -7.55 1.95 -19.59
CA TYR A 132 -6.85 3.02 -20.30
C TYR A 132 -5.98 2.43 -21.40
N GLU A 133 -5.76 3.19 -22.45
CA GLU A 133 -4.88 2.81 -23.55
C GLU A 133 -3.45 3.26 -23.27
N GLY A 134 -2.47 2.41 -23.57
CA GLY A 134 -1.05 2.71 -23.42
C GLY A 134 -0.42 2.16 -22.15
N THR A 135 0.71 2.75 -21.75
CA THR A 135 1.47 2.39 -20.55
C THR A 135 1.09 3.28 -19.36
N LEU A 136 1.37 2.81 -18.13
CA LEU A 136 1.20 3.63 -16.92
C LEU A 136 1.96 4.96 -16.98
N ASP A 137 3.13 4.95 -17.62
CA ASP A 137 3.94 6.15 -17.80
C ASP A 137 3.25 7.16 -18.75
N GLN A 138 2.63 6.68 -19.82
CA GLN A 138 1.83 7.52 -20.72
C GLN A 138 0.59 8.06 -20.04
N LEU A 139 -0.10 7.24 -19.26
CA LEU A 139 -1.25 7.66 -18.46
C LEU A 139 -0.86 8.75 -17.46
N TYR A 140 0.22 8.53 -16.72
CA TYR A 140 0.73 9.49 -15.76
C TYR A 140 1.07 10.85 -16.38
N ASN A 141 1.56 10.87 -17.61
CA ASN A 141 1.92 12.10 -18.30
C ASN A 141 0.73 12.79 -19.00
N ASN A 142 -0.30 12.03 -19.39
CA ASN A 142 -1.38 12.53 -20.25
C ASN A 142 -2.72 12.70 -19.51
N ASP A 143 -3.02 11.84 -18.56
CA ASP A 143 -4.32 11.86 -17.86
C ASP A 143 -4.21 11.33 -16.43
N LEU A 144 -3.95 12.24 -15.52
CA LEU A 144 -3.86 11.94 -14.09
C LEU A 144 -5.21 11.63 -13.43
N SER A 145 -6.32 12.00 -14.06
CA SER A 145 -7.66 11.78 -13.48
C SER A 145 -8.00 10.30 -13.33
N LEU A 146 -7.39 9.44 -14.15
CA LEU A 146 -7.58 7.99 -14.12
C LEU A 146 -6.68 7.26 -13.10
N ILE A 147 -5.72 7.95 -12.49
CA ILE A 147 -4.79 7.34 -11.50
C ILE A 147 -5.41 7.32 -10.09
N HIS A 148 -6.46 8.09 -9.85
CA HIS A 148 -7.06 8.30 -8.53
C HIS A 148 -8.35 7.50 -8.28
N ILE A 149 -8.61 6.46 -9.06
CA ILE A 149 -9.77 5.60 -8.89
C ILE A 149 -9.37 4.32 -8.16
#